data_42a6a8ee3977a69ceda8a7527899edcb
#
_entry.id   42a6a8ee3977a69ceda8a7527899edcb
#
_cell.length_a   1.000
_cell.length_b   1.000
_cell.length_c   1.000
_cell.angle_alpha   90.00
_cell.angle_beta   90.00
_cell.angle_gamma   90.00
#
_symmetry.space_group_name_H-M   'P 1'
#
loop_
_entity.id
_entity.type
_entity.pdbx_description
1 polymer ?
#
loop_
_entity_poly.entity_id
_entity_poly.type
_entity_poly.pdbx_seq_one_letter_code
_entity_poly.pdbx_strand_id
1 'polypeptide(L)'
;MLVLSCATSAYHTHKFIASKSRVQMRSSSRVSVANLHHSDTPFVPEVEKAVDSLSKEFRAVDYLVARNTARVLKAFQNVRVGSHFFSGSTGYGHDEAGGREALDLAFAEIFGAESAIVRAQFFSGTHAITCALFAFLRPGDELLAVAGAPYDTLEEVIGKRESHGLGSLKDFGVEYREVPLAEDGGLNWDALKIALKPHTKCALIQRSCGYSWRRSLSVNEIGKAIKIIKMQNPNCLVMVDNCYGEFVDTIEPPMVGSDLIAGSLIKNPGGTIAPCGGYIAGRKKWVEAAAARLSAPGLGVDCGSTPGDIMRAFFQGLFLSPQMVGEAIKGSFLIAEVMAAKGYKVQPLCRVPRHDTVQAVQLGSRERLLSFCEAVQRVSPVGSFTKPVAGATAGYASE
;
A
#
# COMPACT_ATOMS: atom_id res chain seq x y z
N MET A 1 13.68 -9.51 -11.66
CA MET A 1 12.75 -8.38 -11.95
C MET A 1 12.86 -7.40 -10.80
N LEU A 2 13.16 -6.14 -11.03
CA LEU A 2 13.15 -5.14 -9.96
C LEU A 2 11.80 -4.43 -9.96
N VAL A 3 11.08 -4.54 -8.86
CA VAL A 3 9.87 -3.77 -8.62
C VAL A 3 10.25 -2.64 -7.66
N LEU A 4 10.23 -1.41 -8.17
CA LEU A 4 10.48 -0.23 -7.34
C LEU A 4 9.15 0.20 -6.71
N SER A 5 9.00 -0.13 -5.43
CA SER A 5 8.02 0.55 -4.58
C SER A 5 8.71 1.77 -3.98
N CYS A 6 8.17 2.96 -4.23
CA CYS A 6 8.63 4.18 -3.57
C CYS A 6 8.26 4.25 -2.09
N ALA A 7 8.07 3.12 -1.43
CA ALA A 7 7.93 3.03 0.02
C ALA A 7 9.31 2.81 0.62
N THR A 8 9.92 3.89 1.11
CA THR A 8 11.15 3.82 1.91
C THR A 8 10.84 3.15 3.24
N SER A 9 11.10 1.86 3.35
CA SER A 9 11.14 1.16 4.62
C SER A 9 12.52 0.57 4.83
N ALA A 10 13.34 1.22 5.64
CA ALA A 10 14.49 0.58 6.28
C ALA A 10 14.87 1.37 7.54
N TYR A 11 14.28 1.02 8.67
CA TYR A 11 14.85 1.37 9.98
C TYR A 11 15.50 0.12 10.56
N HIS A 12 16.84 0.09 10.50
CA HIS A 12 17.65 -0.70 11.42
C HIS A 12 18.52 0.26 12.22
N THR A 13 18.15 0.47 13.48
CA THR A 13 18.91 1.26 14.43
C THR A 13 20.09 0.46 14.97
N HIS A 14 21.28 0.77 14.50
CA HIS A 14 22.51 0.48 15.24
C HIS A 14 22.93 1.70 16.07
N LYS A 15 23.09 1.49 17.39
CA LYS A 15 23.65 2.50 18.29
C LYS A 15 25.06 2.85 17.88
N PHE A 16 25.31 4.12 17.52
CA PHE A 16 26.66 4.64 17.38
C PHE A 16 26.94 5.68 18.47
N ILE A 17 28.09 5.53 19.10
CA ILE A 17 28.66 6.46 20.07
C ILE A 17 29.20 7.66 19.29
N ALA A 18 28.69 8.85 19.61
CA ALA A 18 29.08 10.09 18.95
C ALA A 18 30.40 10.64 19.54
N SER A 19 31.42 10.79 18.70
CA SER A 19 32.56 11.66 18.99
C SER A 19 32.21 13.10 18.58
N LYS A 20 32.42 14.04 19.49
CA LYS A 20 32.17 15.48 19.29
C LYS A 20 33.22 16.07 18.35
N SER A 21 32.86 16.39 17.10
CA SER A 21 33.59 17.37 16.31
C SER A 21 32.71 18.61 16.08
N ARG A 22 33.20 19.78 16.50
CA ARG A 22 32.60 21.08 16.26
C ARG A 22 32.67 21.41 14.77
N VAL A 23 31.54 21.45 14.11
CA VAL A 23 31.42 22.04 12.77
C VAL A 23 31.15 23.54 12.93
N GLN A 24 32.06 24.36 12.46
CA GLN A 24 31.91 25.80 12.38
C GLN A 24 31.02 26.15 11.21
N MET A 25 29.78 26.60 11.45
CA MET A 25 28.90 27.10 10.40
C MET A 25 29.41 28.45 9.88
N ARG A 26 29.78 28.48 8.62
CA ARG A 26 29.99 29.75 7.90
C ARG A 26 28.61 30.33 7.54
N SER A 27 28.44 31.63 7.73
CA SER A 27 27.24 32.38 7.43
C SER A 27 26.81 32.18 5.96
N SER A 28 25.59 31.71 5.76
CA SER A 28 25.04 31.50 4.44
C SER A 28 24.64 32.84 3.81
N SER A 29 25.18 33.12 2.61
CA SER A 29 24.60 34.05 1.69
C SER A 29 23.17 33.59 1.34
N ARG A 30 22.19 34.52 1.40
CA ARG A 30 20.80 34.26 0.98
C ARG A 30 20.80 33.85 -0.49
N VAL A 31 20.52 32.60 -0.76
CA VAL A 31 20.24 32.12 -2.12
C VAL A 31 18.83 32.59 -2.50
N SER A 32 18.73 33.49 -3.44
CA SER A 32 17.45 33.89 -4.04
C SER A 32 16.98 32.77 -4.97
N VAL A 33 15.78 32.23 -4.73
CA VAL A 33 15.17 31.19 -5.57
C VAL A 33 14.99 31.61 -7.04
N ALA A 34 15.05 32.93 -7.31
CA ALA A 34 14.89 33.51 -8.64
C ALA A 34 16.11 33.33 -9.58
N ASN A 35 17.25 32.83 -9.07
CA ASN A 35 18.51 32.71 -9.83
C ASN A 35 19.02 31.27 -9.97
N LEU A 36 18.15 30.27 -9.87
CA LEU A 36 18.52 28.91 -10.26
C LEU A 36 18.54 28.87 -11.80
N HIS A 37 19.70 29.15 -12.38
CA HIS A 37 19.92 28.91 -13.81
C HIS A 37 19.86 27.40 -14.07
N HIS A 38 19.30 27.00 -15.21
CA HIS A 38 19.25 25.61 -15.69
C HIS A 38 20.63 24.91 -15.70
N SER A 39 21.74 25.68 -15.66
CA SER A 39 23.11 25.17 -15.59
C SER A 39 23.52 24.62 -14.21
N ASP A 40 22.71 24.84 -13.16
CA ASP A 40 23.05 24.46 -11.78
C ASP A 40 22.23 23.27 -11.27
N THR A 41 21.48 22.60 -12.17
CA THR A 41 20.72 21.41 -11.81
C THR A 41 21.65 20.21 -11.66
N PRO A 42 21.53 19.42 -10.57
CA PRO A 42 22.36 18.23 -10.37
C PRO A 42 21.94 17.05 -11.25
N PHE A 43 21.04 17.25 -12.20
CA PHE A 43 20.48 16.19 -13.03
C PHE A 43 21.24 16.01 -14.33
N VAL A 44 21.32 14.76 -14.78
CA VAL A 44 21.85 14.47 -16.11
C VAL A 44 20.85 14.92 -17.18
N PRO A 45 21.33 15.36 -18.38
CA PRO A 45 20.47 15.96 -19.42
C PRO A 45 19.27 15.10 -19.83
N GLU A 46 19.42 13.76 -19.81
CA GLU A 46 18.32 12.85 -20.16
C GLU A 46 17.17 12.91 -19.13
N VAL A 47 17.49 13.13 -17.85
CA VAL A 47 16.48 13.27 -16.79
C VAL A 47 15.75 14.60 -16.93
N GLU A 48 16.45 15.70 -17.17
CA GLU A 48 15.85 17.02 -17.43
C GLU A 48 14.88 16.97 -18.62
N LYS A 49 15.33 16.42 -19.75
CA LYS A 49 14.49 16.23 -20.93
C LYS A 49 13.24 15.39 -20.61
N ALA A 50 13.37 14.34 -19.80
CA ALA A 50 12.23 13.52 -19.39
C ALA A 50 11.25 14.31 -18.51
N VAL A 51 11.75 15.09 -17.54
CA VAL A 51 10.91 15.95 -16.68
C VAL A 51 10.11 16.95 -17.52
N ASP A 52 10.76 17.66 -18.45
CA ASP A 52 10.10 18.61 -19.33
C ASP A 52 9.00 17.94 -20.17
N SER A 53 9.29 16.75 -20.70
CA SER A 53 8.34 15.99 -21.52
C SER A 53 7.13 15.48 -20.76
N LEU A 54 7.22 15.34 -19.42
CA LEU A 54 6.20 14.81 -18.52
C LEU A 54 5.37 15.92 -17.81
N SER A 55 5.58 17.18 -18.18
CA SER A 55 4.93 18.31 -17.51
C SER A 55 3.40 18.22 -17.47
N LYS A 56 2.78 17.63 -18.49
CA LYS A 56 1.31 17.39 -18.55
C LYS A 56 0.88 16.33 -17.54
N GLU A 57 1.60 15.22 -17.48
CA GLU A 57 1.34 14.11 -16.56
C GLU A 57 1.54 14.57 -15.11
N PHE A 58 2.60 15.32 -14.85
CA PHE A 58 2.87 15.87 -13.51
C PHE A 58 1.77 16.82 -13.05
N ARG A 59 1.29 17.71 -13.93
CA ARG A 59 0.15 18.59 -13.65
C ARG A 59 -1.13 17.80 -13.34
N ALA A 60 -1.38 16.70 -14.06
CA ALA A 60 -2.54 15.85 -13.76
C ALA A 60 -2.44 15.21 -12.38
N VAL A 61 -1.23 14.79 -11.98
CA VAL A 61 -0.96 14.28 -10.63
C VAL A 61 -1.16 15.37 -9.58
N ASP A 62 -0.73 16.61 -9.81
CA ASP A 62 -0.96 17.74 -8.89
C ASP A 62 -2.45 17.98 -8.63
N TYR A 63 -3.29 17.88 -9.67
CA TYR A 63 -4.75 17.94 -9.51
C TYR A 63 -5.30 16.76 -8.70
N LEU A 64 -4.79 15.56 -8.90
CA LEU A 64 -5.15 14.38 -8.10
C LEU A 64 -4.79 14.60 -6.62
N VAL A 65 -3.57 15.06 -6.34
CA VAL A 65 -3.09 15.40 -5.00
C VAL A 65 -4.01 16.42 -4.35
N ALA A 66 -4.31 17.53 -5.03
CA ALA A 66 -5.17 18.58 -4.49
C ALA A 66 -6.57 18.03 -4.09
N ARG A 67 -7.18 17.19 -4.93
CA ARG A 67 -8.48 16.56 -4.65
C ARG A 67 -8.42 15.62 -3.45
N ASN A 68 -7.41 14.76 -3.40
CA ASN A 68 -7.24 13.81 -2.30
C ASN A 68 -6.90 14.53 -0.99
N THR A 69 -6.07 15.58 -1.02
CA THR A 69 -5.80 16.42 0.15
C THR A 69 -7.07 17.09 0.66
N ALA A 70 -7.90 17.62 -0.24
CA ALA A 70 -9.20 18.21 0.16
C ALA A 70 -10.12 17.16 0.81
N ARG A 71 -10.12 15.90 0.33
CA ARG A 71 -10.87 14.79 0.93
C ARG A 71 -10.37 14.48 2.34
N VAL A 72 -9.05 14.41 2.56
CA VAL A 72 -8.46 14.20 3.88
C VAL A 72 -8.77 15.35 4.83
N LEU A 73 -8.62 16.61 4.38
CA LEU A 73 -8.95 17.80 5.16
C LEU A 73 -10.43 17.78 5.60
N LYS A 74 -11.32 17.43 4.67
CA LYS A 74 -12.74 17.33 4.95
C LYS A 74 -13.04 16.29 6.04
N ALA A 75 -12.46 15.11 5.92
CA ALA A 75 -12.62 14.04 6.92
C ALA A 75 -12.10 14.49 8.30
N PHE A 76 -10.94 15.12 8.36
CA PHE A 76 -10.38 15.64 9.62
C PHE A 76 -11.28 16.70 10.27
N GLN A 77 -11.87 17.58 9.46
CA GLN A 77 -12.82 18.59 9.94
C GLN A 77 -14.11 17.96 10.45
N ASN A 78 -14.67 16.98 9.73
CA ASN A 78 -15.92 16.31 10.11
C ASN A 78 -15.75 15.52 11.40
N VAL A 79 -14.62 14.84 11.57
CA VAL A 79 -14.26 14.08 12.78
C VAL A 79 -13.80 15.02 13.91
N ARG A 80 -13.57 16.32 13.64
CA ARG A 80 -13.06 17.30 14.59
C ARG A 80 -11.71 16.92 15.18
N VAL A 81 -10.76 16.51 14.32
CA VAL A 81 -9.43 16.11 14.79
C VAL A 81 -8.78 17.22 15.58
N GLY A 82 -8.48 16.96 16.84
CA GLY A 82 -7.82 17.87 17.76
C GLY A 82 -6.45 17.34 18.22
N SER A 83 -5.58 18.24 18.70
CA SER A 83 -4.23 17.86 19.15
C SER A 83 -4.23 16.87 20.31
N HIS A 84 -5.30 16.82 21.11
CA HIS A 84 -5.46 15.83 22.19
C HIS A 84 -5.55 14.40 21.69
N PHE A 85 -5.93 14.16 20.42
CA PHE A 85 -5.93 12.84 19.80
C PHE A 85 -4.54 12.30 19.46
N PHE A 86 -3.52 13.13 19.56
CA PHE A 86 -2.15 12.74 19.19
C PHE A 86 -1.40 11.99 20.30
N SER A 87 -1.95 11.98 21.50
CA SER A 87 -1.38 11.24 22.62
C SER A 87 -1.69 9.74 22.50
N GLY A 88 -0.80 8.93 23.03
CA GLY A 88 -1.03 7.49 23.17
C GLY A 88 -1.89 7.16 24.39
N SER A 89 -2.26 5.90 24.51
CA SER A 89 -2.98 5.34 25.66
C SER A 89 -2.13 4.25 26.34
N THR A 90 -2.42 3.97 27.60
CA THR A 90 -1.69 2.99 28.43
C THR A 90 -2.67 1.96 29.03
N GLY A 91 -2.13 0.92 29.65
CA GLY A 91 -2.92 -0.10 30.30
C GLY A 91 -3.81 -0.86 29.32
N TYR A 92 -5.07 -1.03 29.65
CA TYR A 92 -6.04 -1.66 28.75
C TYR A 92 -6.40 -0.78 27.54
N GLY A 93 -5.99 0.48 27.52
CA GLY A 93 -6.24 1.40 26.42
C GLY A 93 -7.71 1.82 26.29
N HIS A 94 -8.52 1.66 27.35
CA HIS A 94 -9.83 2.25 27.43
C HIS A 94 -9.66 3.76 27.56
N ASP A 95 -9.57 4.40 26.41
CA ASP A 95 -9.33 5.83 26.33
C ASP A 95 -10.58 6.52 25.78
N GLU A 96 -11.26 7.24 26.63
CA GLU A 96 -12.40 8.08 26.27
C GLU A 96 -11.97 9.31 25.44
N ALA A 97 -10.66 9.59 25.33
CA ALA A 97 -10.15 10.71 24.53
C ALA A 97 -10.30 10.51 23.02
N GLY A 98 -10.58 9.28 22.55
CA GLY A 98 -11.10 9.03 21.23
C GLY A 98 -10.10 9.14 20.07
N GLY A 99 -8.78 9.20 20.30
CA GLY A 99 -7.78 9.32 19.22
C GLY A 99 -7.85 8.18 18.21
N ARG A 100 -7.96 6.94 18.68
CA ARG A 100 -8.12 5.75 17.82
C ARG A 100 -9.44 5.77 17.05
N GLU A 101 -10.54 6.09 17.73
CA GLU A 101 -11.86 6.20 17.12
C GLU A 101 -11.90 7.32 16.08
N ALA A 102 -11.31 8.48 16.40
CA ALA A 102 -11.21 9.59 15.48
C ALA A 102 -10.42 9.19 14.20
N LEU A 103 -9.37 8.41 14.34
CA LEU A 103 -8.59 7.89 13.22
C LEU A 103 -9.40 6.88 12.39
N ASP A 104 -10.11 5.95 13.05
CA ASP A 104 -11.00 4.99 12.41
C ASP A 104 -12.10 5.70 11.60
N LEU A 105 -12.75 6.71 12.19
CA LEU A 105 -13.79 7.50 11.52
C LEU A 105 -13.21 8.29 10.33
N ALA A 106 -12.02 8.90 10.48
CA ALA A 106 -11.37 9.60 9.38
C ALA A 106 -11.03 8.65 8.22
N PHE A 107 -10.51 7.45 8.51
CA PHE A 107 -10.28 6.44 7.49
C PHE A 107 -11.58 5.99 6.82
N ALA A 108 -12.63 5.70 7.59
CA ALA A 108 -13.91 5.30 7.03
C ALA A 108 -14.45 6.37 6.06
N GLU A 109 -14.41 7.63 6.42
CA GLU A 109 -14.88 8.73 5.57
C GLU A 109 -14.02 8.88 4.32
N ILE A 110 -12.68 8.87 4.45
CA ILE A 110 -11.74 9.01 3.33
C ILE A 110 -11.92 7.88 2.32
N PHE A 111 -12.09 6.65 2.77
CA PHE A 111 -12.24 5.49 1.90
C PHE A 111 -13.68 5.20 1.47
N GLY A 112 -14.66 5.98 1.95
CA GLY A 112 -16.08 5.78 1.64
C GLY A 112 -16.63 4.47 2.19
N ALA A 113 -16.18 4.09 3.38
CA ALA A 113 -16.55 2.88 4.10
C ALA A 113 -17.55 3.18 5.23
N GLU A 114 -18.33 2.16 5.64
CA GLU A 114 -19.21 2.27 6.79
C GLU A 114 -18.44 2.34 8.12
N SER A 115 -17.28 1.68 8.17
CA SER A 115 -16.41 1.60 9.35
C SER A 115 -14.98 1.31 8.93
N ALA A 116 -14.04 1.61 9.82
CA ALA A 116 -12.64 1.22 9.68
C ALA A 116 -12.06 0.84 11.03
N ILE A 117 -10.93 0.12 11.00
CA ILE A 117 -10.05 -0.15 12.12
C ILE A 117 -8.62 0.12 11.68
N VAL A 118 -7.94 1.02 12.38
CA VAL A 118 -6.57 1.47 12.07
C VAL A 118 -5.73 1.31 13.31
N ARG A 119 -4.81 0.32 13.32
CA ARG A 119 -4.09 -0.05 14.54
C ARG A 119 -2.61 -0.31 14.28
N ALA A 120 -1.80 0.12 15.25
CA ALA A 120 -0.39 -0.25 15.35
C ALA A 120 -0.20 -1.75 15.60
N GLN A 121 -1.18 -2.40 16.21
CA GLN A 121 -1.17 -3.81 16.55
C GLN A 121 -1.30 -4.75 15.35
N PHE A 122 -1.70 -4.24 14.19
CA PHE A 122 -1.45 -4.98 12.96
C PHE A 122 0.06 -5.09 12.72
N PHE A 123 0.58 -6.29 12.84
CA PHE A 123 2.01 -6.55 12.67
C PHE A 123 2.54 -6.13 11.28
N SER A 124 1.69 -6.28 10.26
CA SER A 124 1.99 -5.95 8.86
C SER A 124 0.70 -5.79 8.06
N GLY A 125 0.82 -5.35 6.79
CA GLY A 125 -0.29 -5.38 5.86
C GLY A 125 -0.83 -6.80 5.62
N THR A 126 0.06 -7.80 5.56
CA THR A 126 -0.34 -9.21 5.45
C THR A 126 -1.19 -9.64 6.66
N HIS A 127 -0.86 -9.18 7.87
CA HIS A 127 -1.70 -9.44 9.06
C HIS A 127 -3.08 -8.79 8.94
N ALA A 128 -3.17 -7.55 8.47
CA ALA A 128 -4.47 -6.89 8.25
C ALA A 128 -5.33 -7.66 7.22
N ILE A 129 -4.72 -8.07 6.09
CA ILE A 129 -5.40 -8.87 5.08
C ILE A 129 -5.83 -10.23 5.65
N THR A 130 -4.98 -10.88 6.44
CA THR A 130 -5.30 -12.15 7.11
C THR A 130 -6.51 -11.98 8.03
N CYS A 131 -6.55 -10.95 8.88
CA CYS A 131 -7.70 -10.68 9.74
C CYS A 131 -8.99 -10.44 8.93
N ALA A 132 -8.90 -9.75 7.81
CA ALA A 132 -10.04 -9.52 6.91
C ALA A 132 -10.54 -10.83 6.25
N LEU A 133 -9.64 -11.70 5.80
CA LEU A 133 -10.01 -13.00 5.23
C LEU A 133 -10.66 -13.90 6.29
N PHE A 134 -10.11 -14.00 7.48
CA PHE A 134 -10.68 -14.77 8.57
C PHE A 134 -12.01 -14.18 9.11
N ALA A 135 -12.28 -12.89 8.87
CA ALA A 135 -13.60 -12.32 9.15
C ALA A 135 -14.70 -12.96 8.28
N PHE A 136 -14.38 -13.27 7.04
CA PHE A 136 -15.31 -13.81 6.04
C PHE A 136 -15.40 -15.34 6.05
N LEU A 137 -14.26 -16.03 6.18
CA LEU A 137 -14.09 -17.44 5.85
C LEU A 137 -14.25 -18.35 7.08
N ARG A 138 -14.88 -19.50 6.86
CA ARG A 138 -15.08 -20.59 7.83
C ARG A 138 -14.70 -21.91 7.17
N PRO A 139 -14.52 -23.00 7.94
CA PRO A 139 -14.29 -24.35 7.37
C PRO A 139 -15.37 -24.72 6.34
N GLY A 140 -14.94 -25.18 5.18
CA GLY A 140 -15.82 -25.52 4.05
C GLY A 140 -16.14 -24.37 3.09
N ASP A 141 -15.75 -23.14 3.40
CA ASP A 141 -15.89 -22.00 2.47
C ASP A 141 -14.79 -22.03 1.41
N GLU A 142 -15.08 -21.41 0.26
CA GLU A 142 -14.11 -21.21 -0.83
C GLU A 142 -13.65 -19.75 -0.89
N LEU A 143 -12.33 -19.55 -0.99
CA LEU A 143 -11.64 -18.32 -1.36
C LEU A 143 -11.29 -18.37 -2.85
N LEU A 144 -11.81 -17.44 -3.66
CA LEU A 144 -11.47 -17.28 -5.06
C LEU A 144 -10.62 -16.03 -5.29
N ALA A 145 -9.36 -16.18 -5.67
CA ALA A 145 -8.54 -15.07 -6.13
C ALA A 145 -8.89 -14.74 -7.58
N VAL A 146 -9.51 -13.59 -7.82
CA VAL A 146 -10.06 -13.24 -9.15
C VAL A 146 -9.08 -12.45 -10.03
N ALA A 147 -7.95 -12.02 -9.46
CA ALA A 147 -6.90 -11.28 -10.15
C ALA A 147 -5.58 -12.09 -10.24
N GLY A 148 -5.66 -13.38 -10.53
CA GLY A 148 -4.52 -14.29 -10.50
C GLY A 148 -4.04 -14.61 -9.09
N ALA A 149 -2.91 -15.32 -8.98
CA ALA A 149 -2.29 -15.61 -7.69
C ALA A 149 -1.99 -14.31 -6.93
N PRO A 150 -2.24 -14.27 -5.60
CA PRO A 150 -1.83 -13.15 -4.77
C PRO A 150 -0.29 -13.11 -4.61
N TYR A 151 0.20 -12.06 -3.95
CA TYR A 151 1.63 -11.92 -3.67
C TYR A 151 2.14 -13.01 -2.70
N ASP A 152 3.44 -13.25 -2.74
CA ASP A 152 4.13 -14.38 -2.12
C ASP A 152 3.77 -14.63 -0.64
N THR A 153 3.84 -13.60 0.22
CA THR A 153 3.56 -13.78 1.65
C THR A 153 2.09 -14.11 1.94
N LEU A 154 1.16 -13.76 1.05
CA LEU A 154 -0.24 -14.14 1.19
C LEU A 154 -0.48 -15.58 0.73
N GLU A 155 0.33 -16.12 -0.16
CA GLU A 155 0.26 -17.55 -0.53
C GLU A 155 0.50 -18.47 0.67
N GLU A 156 1.37 -18.06 1.62
CA GLU A 156 1.56 -18.77 2.89
C GLU A 156 0.31 -18.74 3.77
N VAL A 157 -0.31 -17.55 3.91
CA VAL A 157 -1.57 -17.39 4.66
C VAL A 157 -2.68 -18.27 4.09
N ILE A 158 -2.73 -18.41 2.79
CA ILE A 158 -3.71 -19.26 2.09
C ILE A 158 -3.39 -20.75 2.27
N GLY A 159 -2.12 -21.12 2.38
CA GLY A 159 -1.64 -22.50 2.39
C GLY A 159 -1.45 -23.05 0.99
N LYS A 160 -1.15 -22.19 -0.01
CA LYS A 160 -0.82 -22.59 -1.37
C LYS A 160 0.59 -23.16 -1.47
N ARG A 161 1.53 -22.64 -0.66
CA ARG A 161 2.88 -23.15 -0.57
C ARG A 161 2.92 -24.28 0.44
N GLU A 162 3.75 -25.29 0.18
CA GLU A 162 4.09 -26.35 1.12
C GLU A 162 5.08 -25.80 2.17
N SER A 163 4.66 -24.79 2.91
CA SER A 163 5.45 -24.32 4.04
C SER A 163 5.20 -25.20 5.25
N HIS A 164 6.18 -25.33 6.11
CA HIS A 164 6.02 -26.04 7.40
C HIS A 164 5.24 -25.21 8.44
N GLY A 165 4.65 -24.08 8.01
CA GLY A 165 3.86 -23.20 8.88
C GLY A 165 2.46 -23.74 9.12
N LEU A 166 2.06 -23.79 10.38
CA LEU A 166 0.69 -24.13 10.79
C LEU A 166 -0.17 -22.87 10.86
N GLY A 167 -1.47 -22.99 10.60
CA GLY A 167 -2.44 -21.92 10.79
C GLY A 167 -2.84 -21.17 9.50
N SER A 168 -2.55 -21.78 8.34
CA SER A 168 -3.05 -21.29 7.05
C SER A 168 -4.57 -21.47 6.93
N LEU A 169 -5.19 -20.77 5.98
CA LEU A 169 -6.63 -20.95 5.67
C LEU A 169 -6.93 -22.41 5.29
N LYS A 170 -6.02 -23.07 4.57
CA LYS A 170 -6.12 -24.48 4.21
C LYS A 170 -6.18 -25.38 5.45
N ASP A 171 -5.36 -25.11 6.48
CA ASP A 171 -5.39 -25.88 7.75
C ASP A 171 -6.73 -25.74 8.47
N PHE A 172 -7.44 -24.62 8.25
CA PHE A 172 -8.78 -24.39 8.76
C PHE A 172 -9.89 -24.87 7.81
N GLY A 173 -9.54 -25.66 6.79
CA GLY A 173 -10.51 -26.27 5.88
C GLY A 173 -11.14 -25.31 4.87
N VAL A 174 -10.46 -24.21 4.55
CA VAL A 174 -10.87 -23.28 3.47
C VAL A 174 -10.27 -23.74 2.16
N GLU A 175 -11.13 -23.85 1.14
CA GLU A 175 -10.69 -24.16 -0.22
C GLU A 175 -10.16 -22.89 -0.92
N TYR A 176 -9.15 -23.07 -1.78
CA TYR A 176 -8.59 -21.98 -2.57
C TYR A 176 -8.64 -22.30 -4.07
N ARG A 177 -9.05 -21.31 -4.83
CA ARG A 177 -8.91 -21.29 -6.30
C ARG A 177 -8.52 -19.92 -6.81
N GLU A 178 -8.01 -19.86 -8.03
CA GLU A 178 -7.67 -18.63 -8.70
C GLU A 178 -8.19 -18.58 -10.13
N VAL A 179 -8.50 -17.39 -10.60
CA VAL A 179 -8.83 -17.09 -12.00
C VAL A 179 -7.53 -16.66 -12.67
N PRO A 180 -7.09 -17.33 -13.77
CA PRO A 180 -5.89 -16.92 -14.47
C PRO A 180 -6.05 -15.49 -15.03
N LEU A 181 -4.96 -14.74 -15.06
CA LEU A 181 -4.94 -13.42 -15.69
C LEU A 181 -5.19 -13.54 -17.22
N ALA A 182 -5.67 -12.45 -17.80
CA ALA A 182 -5.70 -12.29 -19.25
C ALA A 182 -4.27 -12.12 -19.80
N GLU A 183 -4.08 -12.26 -21.12
CA GLU A 183 -2.79 -12.12 -21.78
C GLU A 183 -2.12 -10.77 -21.57
N ASP A 184 -2.92 -9.71 -21.37
CA ASP A 184 -2.45 -8.36 -21.07
C ASP A 184 -2.05 -8.17 -19.60
N GLY A 185 -2.13 -9.22 -18.78
CA GLY A 185 -1.85 -9.18 -17.33
C GLY A 185 -2.97 -8.56 -16.49
N GLY A 186 -4.13 -8.29 -17.06
CA GLY A 186 -5.32 -7.80 -16.37
C GLY A 186 -6.30 -8.90 -16.00
N LEU A 187 -7.52 -8.51 -15.58
CA LEU A 187 -8.59 -9.45 -15.25
C LEU A 187 -9.06 -10.23 -16.48
N ASN A 188 -9.14 -11.54 -16.37
CA ASN A 188 -9.76 -12.39 -17.36
C ASN A 188 -11.29 -12.40 -17.15
N TRP A 189 -11.97 -11.51 -17.87
CA TRP A 189 -13.39 -11.26 -17.72
C TRP A 189 -14.26 -12.48 -18.03
N ASP A 190 -13.89 -13.29 -19.01
CA ASP A 190 -14.66 -14.47 -19.40
C ASP A 190 -14.45 -15.61 -18.42
N ALA A 191 -13.21 -15.84 -17.98
CA ALA A 191 -12.93 -16.80 -16.92
C ALA A 191 -13.61 -16.40 -15.61
N LEU A 192 -13.67 -15.12 -15.26
CA LEU A 192 -14.35 -14.64 -14.05
C LEU A 192 -15.86 -14.96 -14.09
N LYS A 193 -16.52 -14.81 -15.25
CA LYS A 193 -17.95 -15.09 -15.38
C LYS A 193 -18.33 -16.53 -15.07
N ILE A 194 -17.41 -17.48 -15.24
CA ILE A 194 -17.66 -18.92 -15.03
C ILE A 194 -16.96 -19.48 -13.78
N ALA A 195 -16.13 -18.68 -13.13
CA ALA A 195 -15.33 -19.16 -12.01
C ALA A 195 -16.12 -19.29 -10.70
N LEU A 196 -17.14 -18.46 -10.50
CA LEU A 196 -17.91 -18.41 -9.26
C LEU A 196 -18.80 -19.64 -9.11
N LYS A 197 -18.74 -20.25 -7.93
CA LYS A 197 -19.61 -21.37 -7.52
C LYS A 197 -20.57 -20.92 -6.42
N PRO A 198 -21.67 -21.65 -6.20
CA PRO A 198 -22.62 -21.31 -5.12
C PRO A 198 -21.97 -21.22 -3.74
N HIS A 199 -20.92 -22.01 -3.47
CA HIS A 199 -20.19 -22.02 -2.21
C HIS A 199 -18.96 -21.10 -2.18
N THR A 200 -18.67 -20.37 -3.27
CA THR A 200 -17.63 -19.33 -3.26
C THR A 200 -18.03 -18.24 -2.28
N LYS A 201 -17.34 -18.19 -1.14
CA LYS A 201 -17.67 -17.28 -0.04
C LYS A 201 -17.01 -15.94 -0.18
N CYS A 202 -15.76 -15.91 -0.61
CA CYS A 202 -14.96 -14.70 -0.75
C CYS A 202 -14.26 -14.64 -2.09
N ALA A 203 -14.39 -13.50 -2.76
CA ALA A 203 -13.61 -13.13 -3.93
C ALA A 203 -12.51 -12.15 -3.49
N LEU A 204 -11.27 -12.53 -3.66
CA LEU A 204 -10.09 -11.70 -3.36
C LEU A 204 -9.62 -10.99 -4.63
N ILE A 205 -9.48 -9.68 -4.55
CA ILE A 205 -8.91 -8.83 -5.60
C ILE A 205 -7.64 -8.17 -5.07
N GLN A 206 -6.50 -8.51 -5.63
CA GLN A 206 -5.28 -7.76 -5.40
C GLN A 206 -5.22 -6.61 -6.42
N ARG A 207 -5.25 -5.35 -5.95
CA ARG A 207 -5.29 -4.15 -6.79
C ARG A 207 -3.95 -3.86 -7.47
N SER A 208 -2.87 -3.93 -6.71
CA SER A 208 -1.52 -3.66 -7.22
C SER A 208 -0.95 -4.84 -8.00
N CYS A 209 -0.04 -4.55 -8.93
CA CYS A 209 0.76 -5.60 -9.56
C CYS A 209 1.62 -6.38 -8.56
N GLY A 210 1.88 -5.83 -7.38
CA GLY A 210 2.76 -6.43 -6.39
C GLY A 210 4.16 -6.64 -6.95
N TYR A 211 4.70 -7.84 -6.82
CA TYR A 211 6.03 -8.21 -7.31
C TYR A 211 6.00 -8.98 -8.64
N SER A 212 4.83 -9.04 -9.30
CA SER A 212 4.64 -9.78 -10.55
C SER A 212 4.64 -8.85 -11.75
N TRP A 213 4.97 -9.39 -12.94
CA TRP A 213 4.86 -8.67 -14.20
C TRP A 213 3.43 -8.72 -14.72
N ARG A 214 2.54 -7.95 -14.07
CA ARG A 214 1.12 -7.84 -14.40
C ARG A 214 0.64 -6.40 -14.28
N ARG A 215 -0.55 -6.08 -14.80
CA ARG A 215 -1.16 -4.76 -14.64
C ARG A 215 -1.72 -4.58 -13.21
N SER A 216 -1.63 -3.37 -12.68
CA SER A 216 -2.47 -2.92 -11.57
C SER A 216 -3.89 -2.64 -12.07
N LEU A 217 -4.87 -2.73 -11.15
CA LEU A 217 -6.29 -2.61 -11.47
C LEU A 217 -6.82 -1.22 -11.08
N SER A 218 -7.54 -0.58 -12.01
CA SER A 218 -8.30 0.62 -11.71
C SER A 218 -9.48 0.32 -10.80
N VAL A 219 -9.93 1.33 -10.04
CA VAL A 219 -11.15 1.19 -9.22
C VAL A 219 -12.38 0.89 -10.08
N ASN A 220 -12.40 1.38 -11.32
CA ASN A 220 -13.47 1.07 -12.27
C ASN A 220 -13.48 -0.41 -12.69
N GLU A 221 -12.31 -1.02 -12.94
CA GLU A 221 -12.19 -2.45 -13.22
C GLU A 221 -12.62 -3.28 -12.01
N ILE A 222 -12.20 -2.88 -10.81
CA ILE A 222 -12.66 -3.50 -9.55
C ILE A 222 -14.19 -3.42 -9.44
N GLY A 223 -14.79 -2.26 -9.67
CA GLY A 223 -16.24 -2.09 -9.65
C GLY A 223 -16.97 -2.96 -10.69
N LYS A 224 -16.40 -3.12 -11.90
CA LYS A 224 -16.93 -4.04 -12.91
C LYS A 224 -16.84 -5.49 -12.45
N ALA A 225 -15.71 -5.90 -11.87
CA ALA A 225 -15.55 -7.24 -11.32
C ALA A 225 -16.56 -7.52 -10.20
N ILE A 226 -16.76 -6.58 -9.28
CA ILE A 226 -17.75 -6.68 -8.20
C ILE A 226 -19.16 -6.90 -8.77
N LYS A 227 -19.56 -6.15 -9.78
CA LYS A 227 -20.87 -6.33 -10.44
C LYS A 227 -21.03 -7.73 -10.98
N ILE A 228 -20.03 -8.26 -11.69
CA ILE A 228 -20.07 -9.63 -12.23
C ILE A 228 -20.19 -10.65 -11.10
N ILE A 229 -19.37 -10.50 -10.04
CA ILE A 229 -19.39 -11.39 -8.87
C ILE A 229 -20.78 -11.41 -8.23
N LYS A 230 -21.32 -10.22 -7.92
CA LYS A 230 -22.62 -10.10 -7.24
C LYS A 230 -23.81 -10.53 -8.11
N MET A 231 -23.71 -10.44 -9.42
CA MET A 231 -24.73 -10.98 -10.34
C MET A 231 -24.79 -12.51 -10.31
N GLN A 232 -23.67 -13.19 -10.16
CA GLN A 232 -23.59 -14.65 -10.15
C GLN A 232 -23.79 -15.23 -8.76
N ASN A 233 -23.20 -14.60 -7.74
CA ASN A 233 -23.35 -15.00 -6.34
C ASN A 233 -23.52 -13.74 -5.46
N PRO A 234 -24.75 -13.29 -5.21
CA PRO A 234 -25.02 -12.12 -4.38
C PRO A 234 -24.45 -12.21 -2.95
N ASN A 235 -24.25 -13.43 -2.46
CA ASN A 235 -23.72 -13.69 -1.11
C ASN A 235 -22.19 -13.77 -1.07
N CYS A 236 -21.51 -13.82 -2.21
CA CYS A 236 -20.06 -13.78 -2.27
C CYS A 236 -19.55 -12.42 -1.79
N LEU A 237 -18.67 -12.42 -0.79
CA LEU A 237 -18.06 -11.22 -0.22
C LEU A 237 -16.83 -10.83 -1.05
N VAL A 238 -16.61 -9.53 -1.23
CA VAL A 238 -15.47 -9.03 -2.00
C VAL A 238 -14.48 -8.34 -1.09
N MET A 239 -13.28 -8.93 -1.00
CA MET A 239 -12.12 -8.38 -0.31
C MET A 239 -11.15 -7.80 -1.34
N VAL A 240 -10.73 -6.55 -1.13
CA VAL A 240 -9.67 -5.93 -1.94
C VAL A 240 -8.42 -5.69 -1.11
N ASP A 241 -7.30 -6.31 -1.50
CA ASP A 241 -5.99 -5.87 -1.06
C ASP A 241 -5.68 -4.55 -1.79
N ASN A 242 -5.77 -3.45 -1.03
CA ASN A 242 -5.65 -2.09 -1.56
C ASN A 242 -4.23 -1.53 -1.47
N CYS A 243 -3.27 -2.31 -0.98
CA CYS A 243 -1.86 -1.89 -0.86
C CYS A 243 -1.35 -1.26 -2.16
N TYR A 244 -0.67 -0.12 -2.02
CA TYR A 244 -0.12 0.70 -3.12
C TYR A 244 -1.16 1.40 -4.01
N GLY A 245 -2.45 1.12 -3.82
CA GLY A 245 -3.53 1.74 -4.59
C GLY A 245 -4.17 2.95 -3.91
N GLU A 246 -3.98 3.10 -2.60
CA GLU A 246 -4.60 4.17 -1.82
C GLU A 246 -4.16 5.55 -2.34
N PHE A 247 -5.10 6.45 -2.49
CA PHE A 247 -4.92 7.83 -3.01
C PHE A 247 -4.40 7.94 -4.45
N VAL A 248 -4.26 6.82 -5.18
CA VAL A 248 -3.88 6.83 -6.61
C VAL A 248 -5.05 7.23 -7.51
N ASP A 249 -6.26 7.17 -6.98
CA ASP A 249 -7.48 7.67 -7.62
C ASP A 249 -8.23 8.60 -6.66
N THR A 250 -9.25 9.28 -7.16
CA THR A 250 -10.19 10.08 -6.34
C THR A 250 -11.29 9.23 -5.71
N ILE A 251 -11.43 7.99 -6.14
CA ILE A 251 -12.37 6.98 -5.63
C ILE A 251 -11.60 5.76 -5.10
N GLU A 252 -12.22 5.07 -4.15
CA GLU A 252 -11.63 3.90 -3.50
C GLU A 252 -12.57 2.69 -3.63
N PRO A 253 -12.06 1.45 -3.49
CA PRO A 253 -12.86 0.25 -3.75
C PRO A 253 -14.18 0.13 -2.94
N PRO A 254 -14.30 0.60 -1.68
CA PRO A 254 -15.60 0.59 -0.99
C PRO A 254 -16.66 1.44 -1.69
N MET A 255 -16.26 2.55 -2.34
CA MET A 255 -17.19 3.43 -3.08
C MET A 255 -17.79 2.75 -4.33
N VAL A 256 -17.19 1.65 -4.79
CA VAL A 256 -17.69 0.85 -5.93
C VAL A 256 -18.21 -0.53 -5.51
N GLY A 257 -18.33 -0.78 -4.19
CA GLY A 257 -19.07 -1.90 -3.61
C GLY A 257 -18.24 -3.05 -3.06
N SER A 258 -16.92 -2.88 -2.81
CA SER A 258 -16.18 -3.89 -2.05
C SER A 258 -16.71 -4.00 -0.63
N ASP A 259 -16.73 -5.23 -0.09
CA ASP A 259 -17.22 -5.48 1.26
C ASP A 259 -16.15 -5.11 2.31
N LEU A 260 -14.88 -5.37 2.03
CA LEU A 260 -13.72 -4.90 2.81
C LEU A 260 -12.57 -4.51 1.89
N ILE A 261 -11.75 -3.59 2.38
CA ILE A 261 -10.39 -3.35 1.95
C ILE A 261 -9.45 -3.52 3.13
N ALA A 262 -8.21 -3.89 2.87
CA ALA A 262 -7.16 -3.89 3.88
C ALA A 262 -5.81 -3.46 3.27
N GLY A 263 -4.92 -2.99 4.12
CA GLY A 263 -3.60 -2.58 3.70
C GLY A 263 -2.67 -2.25 4.87
N SER A 264 -1.51 -1.71 4.53
CA SER A 264 -0.42 -1.40 5.46
C SER A 264 -0.25 0.10 5.64
N LEU A 265 -0.05 0.53 6.89
CA LEU A 265 0.27 1.93 7.17
C LEU A 265 1.72 2.31 6.83
N ILE A 266 2.63 1.36 6.67
CA ILE A 266 4.00 1.67 6.21
C ILE A 266 4.06 1.94 4.70
N LYS A 267 2.93 1.86 4.00
CA LYS A 267 2.75 2.15 2.57
C LYS A 267 2.02 3.49 2.39
N ASN A 268 1.24 3.61 1.32
CA ASN A 268 0.57 4.85 0.95
C ASN A 268 -0.13 5.59 2.10
N PRO A 269 -1.02 4.95 2.90
CA PRO A 269 -1.82 5.69 3.87
C PRO A 269 -1.02 6.25 5.05
N GLY A 270 0.19 5.75 5.26
CA GLY A 270 1.05 6.25 6.33
C GLY A 270 1.94 7.43 5.93
N GLY A 271 1.87 7.88 4.66
CA GLY A 271 2.55 9.10 4.19
C GLY A 271 4.04 9.13 4.47
N THR A 272 4.73 7.98 4.44
CA THR A 272 6.15 7.79 4.79
C THR A 272 6.52 8.06 6.25
N ILE A 273 5.56 8.39 7.10
CA ILE A 273 5.77 8.74 8.53
C ILE A 273 5.33 7.61 9.46
N ALA A 274 4.24 6.92 9.18
CA ALA A 274 3.76 5.85 10.04
C ALA A 274 4.80 4.73 10.15
N PRO A 275 5.25 4.38 11.39
CA PRO A 275 6.35 3.44 11.56
C PRO A 275 5.94 1.97 11.46
N CYS A 276 4.65 1.67 11.60
CA CYS A 276 4.10 0.31 11.64
C CYS A 276 2.58 0.35 11.42
N GLY A 277 1.95 -0.82 11.52
CA GLY A 277 0.52 -0.95 11.58
C GLY A 277 -0.14 -1.24 10.24
N GLY A 278 -1.45 -1.36 10.30
CA GLY A 278 -2.32 -1.64 9.16
C GLY A 278 -3.72 -1.09 9.36
N TYR A 279 -4.54 -1.27 8.34
CA TYR A 279 -5.94 -0.86 8.38
C TYR A 279 -6.84 -1.89 7.69
N ILE A 280 -8.09 -1.92 8.11
CA ILE A 280 -9.20 -2.60 7.44
C ILE A 280 -10.35 -1.59 7.40
N ALA A 281 -11.01 -1.44 6.25
CA ALA A 281 -12.17 -0.56 6.11
C ALA A 281 -13.22 -1.20 5.19
N GLY A 282 -14.49 -0.90 5.42
CA GLY A 282 -15.60 -1.45 4.63
C GLY A 282 -16.90 -1.52 5.40
N ARG A 283 -17.66 -2.59 5.22
CA ARG A 283 -18.92 -2.79 5.92
C ARG A 283 -18.71 -3.03 7.42
N LYS A 284 -19.42 -2.31 8.25
CA LYS A 284 -19.29 -2.32 9.72
C LYS A 284 -19.26 -3.73 10.31
N LYS A 285 -20.21 -4.58 9.94
CA LYS A 285 -20.29 -5.98 10.41
C LYS A 285 -18.97 -6.75 10.20
N TRP A 286 -18.30 -6.53 9.06
CA TRP A 286 -17.11 -7.28 8.72
C TRP A 286 -15.84 -6.64 9.28
N VAL A 287 -15.84 -5.34 9.48
CA VAL A 287 -14.78 -4.65 10.23
C VAL A 287 -14.78 -5.12 11.68
N GLU A 288 -15.96 -5.26 12.33
CA GLU A 288 -16.11 -5.80 13.69
C GLU A 288 -15.63 -7.28 13.77
N ALA A 289 -15.97 -8.09 12.76
CA ALA A 289 -15.49 -9.47 12.71
C ALA A 289 -13.95 -9.57 12.53
N ALA A 290 -13.36 -8.66 11.77
CA ALA A 290 -11.91 -8.57 11.63
C ALA A 290 -11.24 -8.06 12.91
N ALA A 291 -11.87 -7.12 13.62
CA ALA A 291 -11.43 -6.65 14.92
C ALA A 291 -11.39 -7.76 15.98
N ALA A 292 -12.40 -8.64 16.00
CA ALA A 292 -12.42 -9.82 16.85
C ALA A 292 -11.28 -10.81 16.51
N ARG A 293 -10.79 -10.81 15.28
CA ARG A 293 -9.62 -11.63 14.89
C ARG A 293 -8.30 -10.97 15.26
N LEU A 294 -8.24 -9.63 15.18
CA LEU A 294 -7.05 -8.86 15.58
C LEU A 294 -6.81 -8.94 17.09
N SER A 295 -7.87 -8.79 17.88
CA SER A 295 -7.84 -8.82 19.33
C SER A 295 -8.25 -10.21 19.85
N ALA A 296 -9.51 -10.34 20.28
CA ALA A 296 -10.16 -11.60 20.60
C ALA A 296 -11.69 -11.42 20.48
N PRO A 297 -12.45 -12.49 20.23
CA PRO A 297 -13.91 -12.43 20.32
C PRO A 297 -14.37 -11.84 21.64
N GLY A 298 -15.24 -10.82 21.58
CA GLY A 298 -15.78 -10.11 22.74
C GLY A 298 -14.97 -8.88 23.19
N LEU A 299 -13.72 -8.72 22.79
CA LEU A 299 -12.92 -7.53 23.11
C LEU A 299 -13.12 -6.39 22.11
N GLY A 300 -13.31 -6.72 20.82
CA GLY A 300 -13.49 -5.70 19.78
C GLY A 300 -12.29 -4.77 19.64
N VAL A 301 -12.55 -3.49 19.45
CA VAL A 301 -11.55 -2.42 19.25
C VAL A 301 -11.41 -1.48 20.46
N ASP A 302 -12.17 -1.70 21.52
CA ASP A 302 -12.26 -0.79 22.68
C ASP A 302 -11.10 -0.94 23.66
N CYS A 303 -10.23 -1.94 23.41
CA CYS A 303 -9.04 -2.20 24.21
C CYS A 303 -7.79 -2.29 23.34
N GLY A 304 -6.64 -2.36 24.00
CA GLY A 304 -5.33 -2.39 23.34
C GLY A 304 -4.68 -1.01 23.33
N SER A 305 -3.67 -0.81 24.20
CA SER A 305 -2.99 0.46 24.32
C SER A 305 -2.27 0.86 23.04
N THR A 306 -2.17 2.16 22.81
CA THR A 306 -1.40 2.74 21.70
C THR A 306 -0.24 3.53 22.30
N PRO A 307 1.00 3.01 22.30
CA PRO A 307 2.09 3.62 23.03
C PRO A 307 2.65 4.85 22.34
N GLY A 308 3.14 5.80 23.16
CA GLY A 308 3.94 6.96 22.73
C GLY A 308 3.22 7.88 21.73
N ASP A 309 3.99 8.46 20.82
CA ASP A 309 3.51 9.44 19.82
C ASP A 309 3.01 8.81 18.52
N ILE A 310 2.70 7.52 18.52
CA ILE A 310 2.31 6.78 17.31
C ILE A 310 1.05 7.36 16.69
N MET A 311 0.09 7.83 17.50
CA MET A 311 -1.13 8.46 17.01
C MET A 311 -0.84 9.73 16.23
N ARG A 312 0.11 10.55 16.70
CA ARG A 312 0.57 11.72 15.94
C ARG A 312 1.13 11.32 14.58
N ALA A 313 1.99 10.29 14.55
CA ALA A 313 2.57 9.80 13.29
C ALA A 313 1.48 9.31 12.32
N PHE A 314 0.44 8.64 12.81
CA PHE A 314 -0.65 8.17 11.98
C PHE A 314 -1.49 9.32 11.40
N PHE A 315 -1.88 10.30 12.20
CA PHE A 315 -2.62 11.47 11.70
C PHE A 315 -1.76 12.31 10.73
N GLN A 316 -0.51 12.58 11.07
CA GLN A 316 0.39 13.32 10.17
C GLN A 316 0.67 12.56 8.89
N GLY A 317 0.90 11.25 8.98
CA GLY A 317 1.10 10.39 7.82
C GLY A 317 -0.12 10.38 6.91
N LEU A 318 -1.31 10.20 7.46
CA LEU A 318 -2.56 10.23 6.69
C LEU A 318 -2.76 11.60 6.01
N PHE A 319 -2.45 12.70 6.70
CA PHE A 319 -2.54 14.04 6.12
C PHE A 319 -1.59 14.24 4.94
N LEU A 320 -0.37 13.70 5.01
CA LEU A 320 0.64 13.82 3.98
C LEU A 320 0.50 12.76 2.87
N SER A 321 -0.28 11.71 3.09
CA SER A 321 -0.40 10.59 2.14
C SER A 321 -0.71 11.01 0.70
N PRO A 322 -1.66 11.93 0.42
CA PRO A 322 -1.93 12.34 -0.96
C PRO A 322 -0.70 12.95 -1.65
N GLN A 323 0.08 13.76 -0.92
CA GLN A 323 1.29 14.38 -1.46
C GLN A 323 2.37 13.33 -1.74
N MET A 324 2.61 12.43 -0.79
CA MET A 324 3.63 11.37 -0.93
C MET A 324 3.28 10.40 -2.06
N VAL A 325 2.01 10.05 -2.19
CA VAL A 325 1.52 9.23 -3.31
C VAL A 325 1.68 9.97 -4.64
N GLY A 326 1.38 11.26 -4.68
CA GLY A 326 1.59 12.08 -5.88
C GLY A 326 3.06 12.08 -6.33
N GLU A 327 4.00 12.30 -5.42
CA GLU A 327 5.43 12.27 -5.73
C GLU A 327 5.89 10.86 -6.16
N ALA A 328 5.36 9.79 -5.54
CA ALA A 328 5.63 8.42 -5.98
C ALA A 328 5.14 8.15 -7.41
N ILE A 329 3.96 8.65 -7.78
CA ILE A 329 3.41 8.53 -9.14
C ILE A 329 4.27 9.33 -10.14
N LYS A 330 4.66 10.56 -9.81
CA LYS A 330 5.57 11.35 -10.66
C LYS A 330 6.91 10.64 -10.85
N GLY A 331 7.48 10.10 -9.77
CA GLY A 331 8.70 9.28 -9.81
C GLY A 331 8.54 8.06 -10.72
N SER A 332 7.39 7.38 -10.66
CA SER A 332 7.10 6.22 -11.52
C SER A 332 7.03 6.59 -13.00
N PHE A 333 6.41 7.74 -13.35
CA PHE A 333 6.43 8.24 -14.74
C PHE A 333 7.86 8.54 -15.21
N LEU A 334 8.65 9.23 -14.38
CA LEU A 334 10.03 9.60 -14.70
C LEU A 334 10.91 8.37 -14.92
N ILE A 335 10.83 7.38 -14.02
CA ILE A 335 11.57 6.12 -14.14
C ILE A 335 11.16 5.39 -15.43
N ALA A 336 9.87 5.31 -15.73
CA ALA A 336 9.38 4.65 -16.94
C ALA A 336 9.91 5.35 -18.21
N GLU A 337 9.87 6.69 -18.27
CA GLU A 337 10.35 7.47 -19.43
C GLU A 337 11.84 7.26 -19.65
N VAL A 338 12.65 7.45 -18.61
CA VAL A 338 14.12 7.33 -18.69
C VAL A 338 14.55 5.90 -19.02
N MET A 339 13.95 4.90 -18.36
CA MET A 339 14.37 3.51 -18.57
C MET A 339 13.89 2.95 -19.91
N ALA A 340 12.72 3.35 -20.38
CA ALA A 340 12.26 2.99 -21.72
C ALA A 340 13.14 3.63 -22.82
N ALA A 341 13.53 4.90 -22.65
CA ALA A 341 14.44 5.57 -23.57
C ALA A 341 15.82 4.89 -23.64
N LYS A 342 16.24 4.19 -22.58
CA LYS A 342 17.47 3.36 -22.53
C LYS A 342 17.24 1.93 -23.05
N GLY A 343 16.06 1.60 -23.57
CA GLY A 343 15.76 0.30 -24.18
C GLY A 343 15.33 -0.79 -23.19
N TYR A 344 15.07 -0.47 -21.92
CA TYR A 344 14.56 -1.42 -20.96
C TYR A 344 13.03 -1.60 -21.09
N LYS A 345 12.53 -2.82 -20.85
CA LYS A 345 11.11 -3.04 -20.70
C LYS A 345 10.66 -2.48 -19.35
N VAL A 346 9.55 -1.74 -19.37
CA VAL A 346 8.93 -1.12 -18.19
C VAL A 346 7.45 -1.47 -18.09
N GLN A 347 6.95 -1.63 -16.87
CA GLN A 347 5.55 -1.91 -16.57
C GLN A 347 5.14 -1.11 -15.34
N PRO A 348 4.10 -0.26 -15.43
CA PRO A 348 3.38 0.14 -16.63
C PRO A 348 4.25 0.96 -17.60
N LEU A 349 3.80 1.07 -18.85
CA LEU A 349 4.46 1.94 -19.84
C LEU A 349 4.38 3.41 -19.39
N CYS A 350 5.31 4.23 -19.89
CA CYS A 350 5.21 5.65 -19.67
C CYS A 350 3.88 6.21 -20.23
N ARG A 351 3.33 7.23 -19.57
CA ARG A 351 2.11 7.96 -19.96
C ARG A 351 0.79 7.16 -19.95
N VAL A 352 0.79 5.90 -19.48
CA VAL A 352 -0.47 5.20 -19.21
C VAL A 352 -0.97 5.55 -17.81
N PRO A 353 -2.29 5.49 -17.56
CA PRO A 353 -2.85 5.73 -16.23
C PRO A 353 -2.21 4.82 -15.17
N ARG A 354 -1.97 5.38 -13.99
CA ARG A 354 -1.44 4.66 -12.83
C ARG A 354 -2.60 4.23 -11.93
N HIS A 355 -2.53 3.00 -11.44
CA HIS A 355 -3.53 2.43 -10.52
C HIS A 355 -2.91 1.93 -9.22
N ASP A 356 -1.58 2.01 -9.15
CA ASP A 356 -0.75 1.86 -7.96
C ASP A 356 0.51 2.75 -8.07
N THR A 357 1.37 2.72 -7.06
CA THR A 357 2.65 3.47 -7.03
C THR A 357 3.84 2.62 -7.48
N VAL A 358 3.59 1.48 -8.11
CA VAL A 358 4.65 0.53 -8.48
C VAL A 358 5.11 0.75 -9.93
N GLN A 359 6.43 0.75 -10.12
CA GLN A 359 7.06 0.76 -11.44
C GLN A 359 8.02 -0.41 -11.56
N ALA A 360 7.74 -1.35 -12.44
CA ALA A 360 8.63 -2.46 -12.75
C ALA A 360 9.56 -2.11 -13.92
N VAL A 361 10.81 -2.56 -13.82
CA VAL A 361 11.84 -2.43 -14.86
C VAL A 361 12.52 -3.77 -15.03
N GLN A 362 12.57 -4.30 -16.25
CA GLN A 362 13.27 -5.54 -16.57
C GLN A 362 14.73 -5.23 -16.96
N LEU A 363 15.66 -5.40 -16.02
CA LEU A 363 17.07 -5.08 -16.22
C LEU A 363 17.83 -6.12 -17.05
N GLY A 364 17.31 -7.34 -17.17
CA GLY A 364 17.80 -8.36 -18.11
C GLY A 364 18.95 -9.22 -17.62
N SER A 365 19.70 -8.84 -16.58
CA SER A 365 20.71 -9.70 -15.96
C SER A 365 20.87 -9.46 -14.46
N ARG A 366 21.46 -10.44 -13.76
CA ARG A 366 21.75 -10.36 -12.33
C ARG A 366 22.73 -9.22 -12.02
N GLU A 367 23.75 -9.05 -12.84
CA GLU A 367 24.79 -8.03 -12.66
C GLU A 367 24.19 -6.62 -12.77
N ARG A 368 23.30 -6.38 -13.74
CA ARG A 368 22.60 -5.10 -13.88
C ARG A 368 21.68 -4.85 -12.70
N LEU A 369 20.98 -5.87 -12.21
CA LEU A 369 20.12 -5.77 -11.03
C LEU A 369 20.93 -5.37 -9.79
N LEU A 370 22.04 -6.03 -9.53
CA LEU A 370 22.92 -5.71 -8.40
C LEU A 370 23.50 -4.30 -8.52
N SER A 371 24.02 -3.94 -9.70
CA SER A 371 24.54 -2.59 -9.95
C SER A 371 23.49 -1.50 -9.78
N PHE A 372 22.25 -1.76 -10.20
CA PHE A 372 21.14 -0.84 -10.00
C PHE A 372 20.80 -0.67 -8.50
N CYS A 373 20.72 -1.77 -7.76
CA CYS A 373 20.46 -1.72 -6.31
C CYS A 373 21.58 -0.98 -5.57
N GLU A 374 22.84 -1.23 -5.91
CA GLU A 374 23.99 -0.52 -5.33
C GLU A 374 23.97 0.98 -5.65
N ALA A 375 23.59 1.35 -6.87
CA ALA A 375 23.48 2.74 -7.28
C ALA A 375 22.37 3.48 -6.52
N VAL A 376 21.20 2.86 -6.39
CA VAL A 376 20.08 3.42 -5.61
C VAL A 376 20.49 3.57 -4.15
N GLN A 377 21.12 2.55 -3.54
CA GLN A 377 21.56 2.60 -2.15
C GLN A 377 22.56 3.74 -1.92
N ARG A 378 23.51 3.93 -2.81
CA ARG A 378 24.56 4.96 -2.71
C ARG A 378 24.00 6.39 -2.72
N VAL A 379 22.88 6.64 -3.41
CA VAL A 379 22.23 7.95 -3.48
C VAL A 379 21.07 8.10 -2.50
N SER A 380 20.78 7.07 -1.71
CA SER A 380 19.73 7.12 -0.69
C SER A 380 20.17 7.96 0.52
N PRO A 381 19.25 8.68 1.16
CA PRO A 381 19.59 9.55 2.31
C PRO A 381 20.02 8.76 3.55
N VAL A 382 19.60 7.49 3.64
CA VAL A 382 19.91 6.60 4.78
C VAL A 382 20.66 5.37 4.26
N GLY A 383 21.77 5.03 4.93
CA GLY A 383 22.57 3.85 4.59
C GLY A 383 23.34 3.96 3.27
N SER A 384 23.59 5.16 2.75
CA SER A 384 24.34 5.38 1.49
C SER A 384 25.73 4.76 1.47
N PHE A 385 26.30 4.53 2.64
CA PHE A 385 27.61 3.89 2.85
C PHE A 385 27.56 2.36 2.88
N THR A 386 26.37 1.76 2.86
CA THR A 386 26.21 0.30 2.88
C THR A 386 26.10 -0.25 1.45
N LYS A 387 26.43 -1.53 1.31
CA LYS A 387 26.26 -2.27 0.07
C LYS A 387 25.14 -3.29 0.23
N PRO A 388 24.09 -3.24 -0.59
CA PRO A 388 23.04 -4.27 -0.53
C PRO A 388 23.59 -5.63 -0.93
N VAL A 389 23.20 -6.67 -0.20
CA VAL A 389 23.57 -8.06 -0.46
C VAL A 389 22.30 -8.84 -0.79
N ALA A 390 22.35 -9.62 -1.86
CA ALA A 390 21.24 -10.51 -2.22
C ALA A 390 21.06 -11.58 -1.14
N GLY A 391 19.83 -11.78 -0.68
CA GLY A 391 19.51 -12.77 0.33
C GLY A 391 18.00 -13.09 0.34
N ALA A 392 17.65 -14.22 0.95
CA ALA A 392 16.27 -14.59 1.16
C ALA A 392 15.61 -13.65 2.18
N THR A 393 14.36 -13.29 1.94
CA THR A 393 13.55 -12.49 2.85
C THR A 393 12.42 -13.37 3.38
N ALA A 394 12.17 -13.33 4.70
CA ALA A 394 11.13 -14.12 5.33
C ALA A 394 9.75 -13.87 4.66
N GLY A 395 9.03 -14.94 4.35
CA GLY A 395 7.75 -14.91 3.68
C GLY A 395 7.79 -14.77 2.14
N TYR A 396 8.97 -14.55 1.56
CA TYR A 396 9.15 -14.54 0.10
C TYR A 396 9.77 -15.85 -0.39
N ALA A 397 9.50 -16.20 -1.65
CA ALA A 397 10.12 -17.38 -2.23
C ALA A 397 11.64 -17.24 -2.24
N SER A 398 12.33 -18.28 -1.82
CA SER A 398 13.78 -18.41 -2.02
C SER A 398 14.01 -18.93 -3.45
N GLU A 399 14.45 -18.08 -4.35
CA GLU A 399 15.03 -18.48 -5.63
C GLU A 399 16.55 -18.38 -5.58
#